data_5d4900e8274ebc68e5df99ee15f4bbae
#
_entry.id   5d4900e8274ebc68e5df99ee15f4bbae
#
_cell.length_a   1.000
_cell.length_b   1.000
_cell.length_c   1.000
_cell.angle_alpha   90.00
_cell.angle_beta   90.00
_cell.angle_gamma   90.00
#
_symmetry.space_group_name_H-M   'P 1'
#
loop_
_entity.id
_entity.type
_entity.pdbx_description
1 polymer ?
#
loop_
_entity_poly.entity_id
_entity_poly.type
_entity_poly.pdbx_seq_one_letter_code
_entity_poly.pdbx_strand_id
1 'polypeptide(L)'
;MTELEIFNLIMIFFIIVGAGIFILLFFVSAPYGQHIRKGWGPNINNKLGWFIMEIPTVVIYLVIYLIGERKTTMMSIIFLIIWMVHYGQRTFIFPFLIRAKQPMPVTIIIFGLTFNGINTYLQARWVYKLSQPYPNDWLLSPFFIIGLFIFISGFIINLHSDRIIRNLRKPGETEYKIPYGGMFRWVSCP
;
A
#
# COMPACT_ATOMS: atom_id res chain seq x y z
N MET A 1 24.19 -8.18 -16.64
CA MET A 1 23.55 -8.22 -15.28
C MET A 1 22.48 -9.30 -15.30
N THR A 2 22.47 -10.15 -14.30
CA THR A 2 21.40 -11.14 -14.09
C THR A 2 20.13 -10.45 -13.59
N GLU A 3 19.00 -11.14 -13.70
CA GLU A 3 17.72 -10.63 -13.15
C GLU A 3 17.82 -10.37 -11.65
N LEU A 4 18.51 -11.22 -10.90
CA LEU A 4 18.70 -11.07 -9.46
C LEU A 4 19.55 -9.83 -9.10
N GLU A 5 20.58 -9.53 -9.89
CA GLU A 5 21.39 -8.31 -9.71
C GLU A 5 20.54 -7.05 -9.92
N ILE A 6 19.72 -7.03 -10.99
CA ILE A 6 18.80 -5.91 -11.25
C ILE A 6 17.79 -5.76 -10.12
N PHE A 7 17.20 -6.87 -9.67
CA PHE A 7 16.27 -6.88 -8.55
C PHE A 7 16.90 -6.29 -7.27
N ASN A 8 18.12 -6.72 -6.93
CA ASN A 8 18.83 -6.23 -5.76
C ASN A 8 19.15 -4.72 -5.87
N LEU A 9 19.53 -4.25 -7.06
CA LEU A 9 19.76 -2.81 -7.28
C LEU A 9 18.47 -2.00 -7.10
N ILE A 10 17.35 -2.46 -7.66
CA ILE A 10 16.04 -1.81 -7.49
C ILE A 10 15.66 -1.79 -6.00
N MET A 11 15.84 -2.90 -5.28
CA MET A 11 15.55 -3.00 -3.86
C MET A 11 16.39 -2.02 -3.03
N ILE A 12 17.70 -1.98 -3.26
CA ILE A 12 18.62 -1.07 -2.56
C ILE A 12 18.25 0.39 -2.85
N PHE A 13 18.03 0.73 -4.13
CA PHE A 13 17.58 2.06 -4.53
C PHE A 13 16.27 2.45 -3.85
N PHE A 14 15.30 1.55 -3.81
CA PHE A 14 14.00 1.78 -3.18
C PHE A 14 14.13 2.04 -1.68
N ILE A 15 15.00 1.31 -0.97
CA ILE A 15 15.30 1.53 0.46
C ILE A 15 15.95 2.89 0.67
N ILE A 16 16.96 3.24 -0.13
CA ILE A 16 17.67 4.54 -0.01
C ILE A 16 16.71 5.71 -0.24
N VAL A 17 15.90 5.63 -1.30
CA VAL A 17 14.89 6.66 -1.61
C VAL A 17 13.84 6.75 -0.50
N GLY A 18 13.38 5.60 0.01
CA GLY A 18 12.44 5.56 1.13
C GLY A 18 12.99 6.22 2.39
N ALA A 19 14.24 5.93 2.75
CA ALA A 19 14.92 6.58 3.86
C ALA A 19 15.07 8.10 3.64
N GLY A 20 15.44 8.51 2.42
CA GLY A 20 15.53 9.92 2.04
C GLY A 20 14.19 10.65 2.15
N ILE A 21 13.11 10.05 1.65
CA ILE A 21 11.76 10.62 1.76
C ILE A 21 11.33 10.69 3.23
N PHE A 22 11.60 9.66 4.03
CA PHE A 22 11.31 9.66 5.46
C PHE A 22 11.97 10.86 6.16
N ILE A 23 13.26 11.11 5.92
CA ILE A 23 13.98 12.27 6.46
C ILE A 23 13.38 13.58 5.94
N LEU A 24 13.10 13.67 4.64
CA LEU A 24 12.53 14.87 4.02
C LEU A 24 11.19 15.27 4.64
N LEU A 25 10.36 14.30 5.00
CA LEU A 25 9.03 14.55 5.58
C LEU A 25 9.06 15.18 6.98
N PHE A 26 10.21 15.20 7.68
CA PHE A 26 10.38 16.02 8.90
C PHE A 26 10.43 17.52 8.59
N PHE A 27 10.82 17.90 7.38
CA PHE A 27 11.01 19.28 6.98
C PHE A 27 9.93 19.79 6.02
N VAL A 28 9.32 18.89 5.26
CA VAL A 28 8.35 19.23 4.21
C VAL A 28 7.09 18.38 4.35
N SER A 29 5.95 19.03 4.58
CA SER A 29 4.65 18.35 4.60
C SER A 29 4.25 17.93 3.18
N ALA A 30 3.79 16.70 3.00
CA ALA A 30 3.24 16.23 1.75
C ALA A 30 2.01 17.07 1.32
N PRO A 31 1.89 17.51 0.06
CA PRO A 31 0.82 18.38 -0.42
C PRO A 31 -0.48 17.61 -0.66
N TYR A 32 -0.98 16.96 0.37
CA TYR A 32 -2.19 16.14 0.31
C TYR A 32 -3.14 16.47 1.47
N GLY A 33 -4.42 16.25 1.27
CA GLY A 33 -5.45 16.49 2.28
C GLY A 33 -5.51 17.96 2.71
N GLN A 34 -5.33 18.24 4.01
CA GLN A 34 -5.30 19.62 4.55
C GLN A 34 -4.08 20.43 4.09
N HIS A 35 -3.01 19.77 3.67
CA HIS A 35 -1.76 20.42 3.23
C HIS A 35 -1.70 20.64 1.72
N ILE A 36 -2.84 20.50 1.01
CA ILE A 36 -2.90 20.76 -0.42
C ILE A 36 -2.49 22.20 -0.73
N ARG A 37 -1.62 22.37 -1.74
CA ARG A 37 -1.08 23.68 -2.15
C ARG A 37 -0.83 23.74 -3.65
N LYS A 38 -0.74 24.95 -4.18
CA LYS A 38 -0.45 25.19 -5.62
C LYS A 38 0.96 24.71 -5.98
N GLY A 39 1.19 24.41 -7.26
CA GLY A 39 2.51 24.02 -7.78
C GLY A 39 2.75 22.51 -7.87
N TRP A 40 1.77 21.67 -7.50
CA TRP A 40 1.88 20.21 -7.51
C TRP A 40 1.07 19.55 -8.64
N GLY A 41 0.95 20.26 -9.76
CA GLY A 41 0.22 19.81 -10.93
C GLY A 41 -1.30 19.99 -10.85
N PRO A 42 -2.03 19.56 -11.87
CA PRO A 42 -3.48 19.59 -11.87
C PRO A 42 -4.06 18.67 -10.78
N ASN A 43 -5.26 19.00 -10.37
CA ASN A 43 -5.99 18.23 -9.36
C ASN A 43 -7.05 17.36 -10.04
N ILE A 44 -7.21 16.14 -9.56
CA ILE A 44 -8.29 15.24 -9.98
C ILE A 44 -9.16 14.81 -8.80
N ASN A 45 -10.28 14.16 -9.09
CA ASN A 45 -11.14 13.61 -8.07
C ASN A 45 -10.39 12.64 -7.15
N ASN A 46 -10.53 12.81 -5.84
CA ASN A 46 -9.82 12.03 -4.83
C ASN A 46 -10.05 10.52 -4.96
N LYS A 47 -11.30 10.10 -5.17
CA LYS A 47 -11.63 8.67 -5.31
C LYS A 47 -10.95 8.06 -6.54
N LEU A 48 -10.98 8.79 -7.66
CA LEU A 48 -10.32 8.37 -8.89
C LEU A 48 -8.79 8.34 -8.69
N GLY A 49 -8.23 9.33 -8.00
CA GLY A 49 -6.81 9.37 -7.67
C GLY A 49 -6.36 8.15 -6.87
N TRP A 50 -7.11 7.80 -5.82
CA TRP A 50 -6.85 6.60 -5.04
C TRP A 50 -6.96 5.33 -5.87
N PHE A 51 -8.01 5.19 -6.66
CA PHE A 51 -8.19 4.02 -7.52
C PHE A 51 -7.02 3.85 -8.51
N ILE A 52 -6.64 4.94 -9.21
CA ILE A 52 -5.51 4.92 -10.16
C ILE A 52 -4.21 4.55 -9.46
N MET A 53 -3.97 5.10 -8.27
CA MET A 53 -2.74 4.88 -7.50
C MET A 53 -2.61 3.42 -7.02
N GLU A 54 -3.72 2.78 -6.67
CA GLU A 54 -3.73 1.43 -6.10
C GLU A 54 -3.88 0.31 -7.16
N ILE A 55 -4.44 0.57 -8.34
CA ILE A 55 -4.69 -0.47 -9.36
C ILE A 55 -3.43 -1.25 -9.78
N PRO A 56 -2.21 -0.67 -9.86
CA PRO A 56 -1.01 -1.43 -10.18
C PRO A 56 -0.72 -2.55 -9.20
N THR A 57 -1.07 -2.40 -7.92
CA THR A 57 -0.83 -3.43 -6.89
C THR A 57 -1.58 -4.72 -7.18
N VAL A 58 -2.78 -4.61 -7.75
CA VAL A 58 -3.59 -5.76 -8.14
C VAL A 58 -3.13 -6.31 -9.50
N VAL A 59 -3.01 -5.44 -10.50
CA VAL A 59 -2.72 -5.86 -11.88
C VAL A 59 -1.33 -6.45 -12.00
N ILE A 60 -0.30 -5.76 -11.52
CA ILE A 60 1.10 -6.22 -11.64
C ILE A 60 1.29 -7.52 -10.85
N TYR A 61 0.71 -7.62 -9.65
CA TYR A 61 0.83 -8.83 -8.83
C TYR A 61 0.20 -10.04 -9.52
N LEU A 62 -1.01 -9.87 -10.07
CA LEU A 62 -1.70 -10.93 -10.82
C LEU A 62 -0.93 -11.34 -12.07
N VAL A 63 -0.42 -10.38 -12.84
CA VAL A 63 0.38 -10.66 -14.03
C VAL A 63 1.62 -11.47 -13.65
N ILE A 64 2.39 -11.02 -12.64
CA ILE A 64 3.60 -11.74 -12.21
C ILE A 64 3.26 -13.13 -11.65
N TYR A 65 2.15 -13.27 -10.93
CA TYR A 65 1.65 -14.59 -10.50
C TYR A 65 1.36 -15.50 -11.68
N LEU A 66 0.61 -15.03 -12.68
CA LEU A 66 0.18 -15.83 -13.83
C LEU A 66 1.34 -16.31 -14.71
N ILE A 67 2.36 -15.46 -14.88
CA ILE A 67 3.58 -15.81 -15.64
C ILE A 67 4.65 -16.48 -14.77
N GLY A 68 4.45 -16.54 -13.46
CA GLY A 68 5.39 -17.12 -12.50
C GLY A 68 5.51 -18.63 -12.63
N GLU A 69 6.71 -19.15 -12.44
CA GLU A 69 7.02 -20.57 -12.53
C GLU A 69 6.40 -21.39 -11.38
N ARG A 70 6.06 -20.75 -10.27
CA ARG A 70 5.61 -21.37 -9.00
C ARG A 70 4.15 -21.13 -8.67
N LYS A 71 3.34 -20.73 -9.62
CA LYS A 71 1.93 -20.34 -9.39
C LYS A 71 1.03 -21.44 -8.81
N THR A 72 1.41 -22.71 -8.97
CA THR A 72 0.61 -23.86 -8.52
C THR A 72 0.95 -24.35 -7.12
N THR A 73 1.99 -23.80 -6.47
CA THR A 73 2.33 -24.21 -5.12
C THR A 73 1.33 -23.65 -4.12
N MET A 74 1.04 -24.40 -3.05
CA MET A 74 0.13 -23.98 -1.98
C MET A 74 0.53 -22.62 -1.39
N MET A 75 1.83 -22.43 -1.13
CA MET A 75 2.35 -21.17 -0.59
C MET A 75 2.14 -19.99 -1.53
N SER A 76 2.33 -20.19 -2.85
CA SER A 76 2.10 -19.14 -3.85
C SER A 76 0.64 -18.70 -3.88
N ILE A 77 -0.29 -19.63 -3.73
CA ILE A 77 -1.73 -19.33 -3.66
C ILE A 77 -2.06 -18.56 -2.38
N ILE A 78 -1.49 -18.97 -1.25
CA ILE A 78 -1.71 -18.28 0.04
C ILE A 78 -1.19 -16.85 -0.02
N PHE A 79 0.01 -16.62 -0.54
CA PHE A 79 0.55 -15.26 -0.70
C PHE A 79 -0.30 -14.42 -1.66
N LEU A 80 -0.83 -15.03 -2.74
CA LEU A 80 -1.78 -14.35 -3.61
C LEU A 80 -3.03 -13.92 -2.85
N ILE A 81 -3.63 -14.81 -2.06
CA ILE A 81 -4.85 -14.51 -1.29
C ILE A 81 -4.58 -13.38 -0.29
N ILE A 82 -3.49 -13.46 0.49
CA ILE A 82 -3.12 -12.44 1.46
C ILE A 82 -2.96 -11.07 0.78
N TRP A 83 -2.27 -11.02 -0.35
CA TRP A 83 -2.07 -9.80 -1.12
C TRP A 83 -3.39 -9.25 -1.68
N MET A 84 -4.21 -10.10 -2.29
CA MET A 84 -5.49 -9.70 -2.89
C MET A 84 -6.52 -9.26 -1.87
N VAL A 85 -6.56 -9.84 -0.67
CA VAL A 85 -7.43 -9.39 0.42
C VAL A 85 -7.09 -7.94 0.79
N HIS A 86 -5.81 -7.63 0.98
CA HIS A 86 -5.38 -6.28 1.34
C HIS A 86 -5.59 -5.29 0.18
N TYR A 87 -4.96 -5.53 -0.96
CA TYR A 87 -4.99 -4.58 -2.07
C TYR A 87 -6.31 -4.57 -2.83
N GLY A 88 -7.06 -5.66 -2.84
CA GLY A 88 -8.44 -5.68 -3.32
C GLY A 88 -9.32 -4.73 -2.52
N GLN A 89 -9.19 -4.72 -1.20
CA GLN A 89 -9.89 -3.77 -0.33
C GLN A 89 -9.43 -2.33 -0.61
N ARG A 90 -8.12 -2.08 -0.72
CA ARG A 90 -7.56 -0.74 -0.97
C ARG A 90 -7.94 -0.18 -2.34
N THR A 91 -8.00 -1.03 -3.37
CA THR A 91 -8.29 -0.61 -4.75
C THR A 91 -9.78 -0.49 -5.03
N PHE A 92 -10.58 -1.50 -4.64
CA PHE A 92 -11.98 -1.61 -5.09
C PHE A 92 -13.01 -1.21 -4.03
N ILE A 93 -12.63 -1.11 -2.74
CA ILE A 93 -13.57 -0.76 -1.68
C ILE A 93 -13.25 0.61 -1.09
N PHE A 94 -12.03 0.80 -0.62
CA PHE A 94 -11.62 2.01 0.09
C PHE A 94 -11.89 3.31 -0.67
N PRO A 95 -11.55 3.47 -1.99
CA PRO A 95 -11.76 4.74 -2.69
C PRO A 95 -13.23 5.14 -2.76
N PHE A 96 -14.14 4.18 -2.84
CA PHE A 96 -15.59 4.46 -2.89
C PHE A 96 -16.15 4.84 -1.53
N LEU A 97 -15.50 4.43 -0.44
CA LEU A 97 -15.88 4.77 0.91
C LEU A 97 -15.36 6.14 1.37
N ILE A 98 -14.40 6.74 0.67
CA ILE A 98 -13.83 8.06 1.01
C ILE A 98 -14.93 9.12 0.94
N ARG A 99 -15.07 9.90 2.01
CA ARG A 99 -16.01 11.03 2.12
C ARG A 99 -15.32 12.38 1.93
N ALA A 100 -13.99 12.42 1.89
CA ALA A 100 -13.22 13.64 1.68
C ALA A 100 -13.51 14.24 0.29
N LYS A 101 -13.81 15.54 0.26
CA LYS A 101 -14.09 16.30 -0.97
C LYS A 101 -12.86 16.97 -1.56
N GLN A 102 -11.76 17.03 -0.80
CA GLN A 102 -10.52 17.65 -1.27
C GLN A 102 -9.96 16.86 -2.46
N PRO A 103 -9.60 17.54 -3.55
CA PRO A 103 -9.02 16.86 -4.71
C PRO A 103 -7.63 16.34 -4.41
N MET A 104 -7.08 15.55 -5.32
CA MET A 104 -5.72 15.00 -5.22
C MET A 104 -4.85 15.54 -6.35
N PRO A 105 -3.67 16.13 -6.03
CA PRO A 105 -2.71 16.53 -7.05
C PRO A 105 -2.18 15.33 -7.84
N VAL A 106 -2.04 15.48 -9.14
CA VAL A 106 -1.54 14.41 -10.04
C VAL A 106 -0.12 13.97 -9.63
N THR A 107 0.71 14.87 -9.14
CA THR A 107 2.06 14.50 -8.64
C THR A 107 2.00 13.46 -7.51
N ILE A 108 1.04 13.56 -6.59
CA ILE A 108 0.84 12.56 -5.52
C ILE A 108 0.46 11.21 -6.11
N ILE A 109 -0.38 11.22 -7.14
CA ILE A 109 -0.78 9.98 -7.83
C ILE A 109 0.43 9.33 -8.51
N ILE A 110 1.27 10.11 -9.18
CA ILE A 110 2.51 9.61 -9.81
C ILE A 110 3.44 9.00 -8.77
N PHE A 111 3.61 9.64 -7.63
CA PHE A 111 4.43 9.08 -6.54
C PHE A 111 3.84 7.76 -6.02
N GLY A 112 2.53 7.71 -5.80
CA GLY A 112 1.86 6.48 -5.39
C GLY A 112 1.96 5.37 -6.44
N LEU A 113 1.74 5.67 -7.72
CA LEU A 113 1.91 4.73 -8.83
C LEU A 113 3.32 4.15 -8.87
N THR A 114 4.34 5.02 -8.76
CA THR A 114 5.74 4.60 -8.78
C THR A 114 6.06 3.70 -7.59
N PHE A 115 5.66 4.14 -6.38
CA PHE A 115 5.85 3.35 -5.17
C PHE A 115 5.14 1.99 -5.26
N ASN A 116 3.86 1.98 -5.59
CA ASN A 116 3.05 0.77 -5.67
C ASN A 116 3.56 -0.18 -6.77
N GLY A 117 3.96 0.35 -7.92
CA GLY A 117 4.53 -0.44 -9.01
C GLY A 117 5.82 -1.14 -8.61
N ILE A 118 6.77 -0.42 -8.04
CA ILE A 118 8.06 -0.98 -7.59
C ILE A 118 7.84 -1.97 -6.43
N ASN A 119 7.06 -1.59 -5.41
CA ASN A 119 6.77 -2.45 -4.28
C ASN A 119 6.14 -3.77 -4.73
N THR A 120 5.13 -3.70 -5.60
CA THR A 120 4.44 -4.89 -6.11
C THR A 120 5.37 -5.79 -6.92
N TYR A 121 6.21 -5.19 -7.78
CA TYR A 121 7.21 -5.93 -8.53
C TYR A 121 8.17 -6.68 -7.58
N LEU A 122 8.72 -6.00 -6.60
CA LEU A 122 9.66 -6.59 -5.64
C LEU A 122 9.02 -7.76 -4.88
N GLN A 123 7.81 -7.57 -4.35
CA GLN A 123 7.11 -8.62 -3.59
C GLN A 123 6.73 -9.82 -4.46
N ALA A 124 6.08 -9.58 -5.59
CA ALA A 124 5.60 -10.65 -6.45
C ALA A 124 6.77 -11.40 -7.12
N ARG A 125 7.78 -10.67 -7.61
CA ARG A 125 8.91 -11.30 -8.31
C ARG A 125 9.75 -12.16 -7.39
N TRP A 126 9.92 -11.71 -6.14
CA TRP A 126 10.56 -12.53 -5.12
C TRP A 126 9.83 -13.84 -4.90
N VAL A 127 8.54 -13.78 -4.58
CA VAL A 127 7.74 -14.95 -4.22
C VAL A 127 7.63 -15.95 -5.38
N TYR A 128 7.37 -15.45 -6.60
CA TYR A 128 6.99 -16.33 -7.72
C TYR A 128 8.16 -16.77 -8.61
N LYS A 129 9.36 -16.20 -8.42
CA LYS A 129 10.52 -16.58 -9.25
C LYS A 129 11.85 -16.59 -8.51
N LEU A 130 12.23 -15.51 -7.81
CA LEU A 130 13.60 -15.31 -7.36
C LEU A 130 13.94 -16.03 -6.05
N SER A 131 13.00 -16.18 -5.10
CA SER A 131 13.24 -16.91 -3.85
C SER A 131 13.49 -18.40 -4.11
N GLN A 132 13.92 -19.13 -3.10
CA GLN A 132 13.76 -20.59 -3.12
C GLN A 132 12.27 -20.94 -2.97
N PRO A 133 11.81 -22.09 -3.52
CA PRO A 133 10.45 -22.55 -3.30
C PRO A 133 10.16 -22.70 -1.80
N TYR A 134 9.05 -22.13 -1.36
CA TYR A 134 8.58 -22.33 0.02
C TYR A 134 7.92 -23.70 0.13
N PRO A 135 8.44 -24.61 1.00
CA PRO A 135 7.81 -25.92 1.21
C PRO A 135 6.48 -25.75 1.97
N ASN A 136 5.60 -26.76 1.90
CA ASN A 136 4.27 -26.66 2.52
C ASN A 136 4.31 -26.57 4.06
N ASP A 137 5.29 -27.18 4.68
CA ASP A 137 5.54 -27.13 6.13
C ASP A 137 5.98 -25.72 6.60
N TRP A 138 6.38 -24.84 5.68
CA TRP A 138 6.69 -23.45 6.01
C TRP A 138 5.50 -22.70 6.62
N LEU A 139 4.26 -23.16 6.37
CA LEU A 139 3.04 -22.64 7.02
C LEU A 139 3.08 -22.79 8.55
N LEU A 140 3.78 -23.81 9.05
CA LEU A 140 3.95 -24.05 10.48
C LEU A 140 5.19 -23.35 11.05
N SER A 141 5.97 -22.66 10.23
CA SER A 141 7.14 -21.94 10.69
C SER A 141 6.74 -20.75 11.58
N PRO A 142 7.50 -20.45 12.63
CA PRO A 142 7.27 -19.28 13.46
C PRO A 142 7.26 -17.97 12.65
N PHE A 143 8.08 -17.89 11.61
CA PHE A 143 8.15 -16.72 10.73
C PHE A 143 6.84 -16.46 9.98
N PHE A 144 6.22 -17.51 9.42
CA PHE A 144 4.94 -17.38 8.75
C PHE A 144 3.82 -17.03 9.74
N ILE A 145 3.74 -17.75 10.86
CA ILE A 145 2.69 -17.57 11.88
C ILE A 145 2.76 -16.14 12.46
N ILE A 146 3.94 -15.69 12.87
CA ILE A 146 4.13 -14.32 13.39
C ILE A 146 3.85 -13.28 12.31
N GLY A 147 4.36 -13.50 11.09
CA GLY A 147 4.10 -12.59 9.96
C GLY A 147 2.61 -12.47 9.63
N LEU A 148 1.89 -13.58 9.61
CA LEU A 148 0.44 -13.60 9.38
C LEU A 148 -0.31 -12.89 10.51
N PHE A 149 0.08 -13.10 11.76
CA PHE A 149 -0.52 -12.42 12.90
C PHE A 149 -0.32 -10.89 12.83
N ILE A 150 0.91 -10.44 12.50
CA ILE A 150 1.22 -9.02 12.31
C ILE A 150 0.39 -8.44 11.15
N PHE A 151 0.30 -9.17 10.03
CA PHE A 151 -0.48 -8.76 8.87
C PHE A 151 -1.97 -8.59 9.22
N ILE A 152 -2.59 -9.59 9.84
CA ILE A 152 -4.00 -9.55 10.21
C ILE A 152 -4.26 -8.41 11.21
N SER A 153 -3.41 -8.27 12.23
CA SER A 153 -3.53 -7.20 13.20
C SER A 153 -3.41 -5.82 12.56
N GLY A 154 -2.42 -5.61 11.68
CA GLY A 154 -2.24 -4.38 10.93
C GLY A 154 -3.43 -4.10 9.99
N PHE A 155 -3.96 -5.11 9.32
CA PHE A 155 -5.11 -4.97 8.44
C PHE A 155 -6.38 -4.54 9.21
N ILE A 156 -6.64 -5.15 10.37
CA ILE A 156 -7.75 -4.79 11.25
C ILE A 156 -7.60 -3.34 11.77
N ILE A 157 -6.38 -2.97 12.20
CA ILE A 157 -6.08 -1.61 12.65
C ILE A 157 -6.33 -0.61 11.53
N ASN A 158 -5.88 -0.90 10.31
CA ASN A 158 -6.08 -0.04 9.15
C ASN A 158 -7.58 0.15 8.83
N LEU A 159 -8.36 -0.93 8.76
CA LEU A 159 -9.80 -0.86 8.52
C LEU A 159 -10.55 -0.07 9.62
N HIS A 160 -10.15 -0.26 10.88
CA HIS A 160 -10.72 0.46 12.01
C HIS A 160 -10.39 1.95 11.96
N SER A 161 -9.16 2.29 11.63
CA SER A 161 -8.68 3.67 11.50
C SER A 161 -9.36 4.40 10.33
N ASP A 162 -9.48 3.75 9.19
CA ASP A 162 -10.24 4.25 8.05
C ASP A 162 -11.71 4.53 8.41
N ARG A 163 -12.32 3.65 9.21
CA ARG A 163 -13.69 3.85 9.71
C ARG A 163 -13.80 5.07 10.61
N ILE A 164 -12.84 5.29 11.51
CA ILE A 164 -12.80 6.48 12.36
C ILE A 164 -12.71 7.74 11.50
N ILE A 165 -11.74 7.82 10.58
CA ILE A 165 -11.58 8.98 9.69
C ILE A 165 -12.83 9.23 8.86
N ARG A 166 -13.44 8.20 8.30
CA ARG A 166 -14.64 8.30 7.47
C ARG A 166 -15.84 8.88 8.23
N ASN A 167 -15.95 8.56 9.51
CA ASN A 167 -17.06 9.00 10.37
C ASN A 167 -16.72 10.24 11.22
N LEU A 168 -15.54 10.82 11.03
CA LEU A 168 -15.04 11.94 11.83
C LEU A 168 -15.88 13.21 11.66
N ARG A 169 -16.45 13.41 10.45
CA ARG A 169 -17.26 14.57 10.08
C ARG A 169 -18.70 14.17 9.81
N LYS A 170 -19.62 14.99 10.29
CA LYS A 170 -21.05 14.88 9.95
C LYS A 170 -21.28 15.39 8.51
N PRO A 171 -22.39 15.00 7.87
CA PRO A 171 -22.76 15.58 6.58
C PRO A 171 -22.83 17.11 6.64
N GLY A 172 -22.12 17.78 5.70
CA GLY A 172 -22.04 19.25 5.65
C GLY A 172 -20.88 19.88 6.41
N GLU A 173 -20.22 19.17 7.32
CA GLU A 173 -19.03 19.70 8.01
C GLU A 173 -17.79 19.68 7.09
N THR A 174 -17.09 20.82 7.00
CA THR A 174 -15.87 21.00 6.20
C THR A 174 -14.63 21.24 7.06
N GLU A 175 -14.82 21.54 8.35
CA GLU A 175 -13.72 21.83 9.27
C GLU A 175 -12.81 20.62 9.47
N TYR A 176 -11.54 20.90 9.70
CA TYR A 176 -10.57 19.89 10.07
C TYR A 176 -10.82 19.40 11.50
N LYS A 177 -10.89 18.07 11.65
CA LYS A 177 -11.00 17.43 12.96
C LYS A 177 -9.87 16.44 13.17
N ILE A 178 -9.33 16.41 14.36
CA ILE A 178 -8.31 15.44 14.76
C ILE A 178 -9.02 14.12 15.11
N PRO A 179 -8.64 13.00 14.52
CA PRO A 179 -9.22 11.70 14.86
C PRO A 179 -8.80 11.26 16.27
N TYR A 180 -9.75 10.68 16.99
CA TYR A 180 -9.54 10.10 18.32
C TYR A 180 -10.09 8.67 18.38
N GLY A 181 -9.53 7.89 19.30
CA GLY A 181 -9.95 6.50 19.52
C GLY A 181 -9.10 5.50 18.73
N GLY A 182 -9.24 4.21 19.06
CA GLY A 182 -8.42 3.18 18.48
C GLY A 182 -6.93 3.50 18.60
N MET A 183 -6.17 3.19 17.55
CA MET A 183 -4.72 3.46 17.49
C MET A 183 -4.36 4.95 17.37
N PHE A 184 -5.32 5.83 17.00
CA PHE A 184 -5.10 7.30 17.04
C PHE A 184 -4.78 7.85 18.44
N ARG A 185 -4.93 7.05 19.49
CA ARG A 185 -4.47 7.41 20.84
C ARG A 185 -2.94 7.38 20.97
N TRP A 186 -2.26 6.66 20.09
CA TRP A 186 -0.83 6.39 20.20
C TRP A 186 -0.02 6.95 19.04
N VAL A 187 -0.60 6.94 17.84
CA VAL A 187 0.07 7.40 16.62
C VAL A 187 -0.88 8.22 15.75
N SER A 188 -0.35 9.18 15.00
CA SER A 188 -1.13 10.09 14.14
C SER A 188 -1.64 9.45 12.84
N CYS A 189 -1.02 8.37 12.39
CA CYS A 189 -1.33 7.65 11.15
C CYS A 189 -1.25 6.12 11.38
N PRO A 190 -2.21 5.54 12.10
CA PRO A 190 -2.23 4.10 12.32
C PRO A 190 -2.65 3.31 11.08
#